data_e66e799534fb76560b6612cc4702728e
#
_entry.id   e66e799534fb76560b6612cc4702728e
#
_cell.length_a   1.000
_cell.length_b   1.000
_cell.length_c   1.000
_cell.angle_alpha   90.00
_cell.angle_beta   90.00
_cell.angle_gamma   90.00
#
_symmetry.space_group_name_H-M   'P 1'
#
loop_
_entity.id
_entity.type
_entity.pdbx_description
1 polymer ?
#
loop_
_entity_poly.entity_id
_entity_poly.type
_entity_poly.pdbx_seq_one_letter_code
_entity_poly.pdbx_strand_id
1 'polypeptide(L)'
;MSAHPQTARFAAARAAYARPEAPGRTPRAIEYELLARITQRLSEGWARRKSDLPGLLAALDDNLRLWSTLAADVSGDGNGLPQKLRAQLFYLYEFTAQHSRAVRSGKASAEVLIEINTAVMRGLRGEGGAP
;
A
#
# COMPACT_ATOMS: atom_id res chain seq x y z
N MET A 1 17.32 -10.88 -15.83
CA MET A 1 16.76 -9.55 -15.65
C MET A 1 16.43 -9.31 -14.18
N SER A 2 16.91 -8.25 -13.67
CA SER A 2 16.72 -7.97 -12.27
C SER A 2 15.31 -7.47 -11.99
N ALA A 3 14.89 -7.62 -10.76
CA ALA A 3 13.60 -7.14 -10.32
C ALA A 3 13.54 -5.63 -10.34
N HIS A 4 12.35 -5.10 -10.43
CA HIS A 4 12.14 -3.68 -10.30
C HIS A 4 12.69 -3.22 -8.95
N PRO A 5 13.42 -2.09 -8.88
CA PRO A 5 14.02 -1.66 -7.62
C PRO A 5 13.04 -1.51 -6.46
N GLN A 6 11.84 -1.04 -6.74
CA GLN A 6 10.84 -0.89 -5.69
C GLN A 6 10.39 -2.22 -5.14
N THR A 7 10.19 -3.20 -6.02
CA THR A 7 9.82 -4.54 -5.59
C THR A 7 10.93 -5.15 -4.74
N ALA A 8 12.18 -4.99 -5.16
CA ALA A 8 13.31 -5.53 -4.42
C ALA A 8 13.40 -4.92 -3.03
N ARG A 9 13.21 -3.61 -2.91
CA ARG A 9 13.30 -2.95 -1.62
C ARG A 9 12.19 -3.39 -0.69
N PHE A 10 10.99 -3.56 -1.20
CA PHE A 10 9.87 -3.99 -0.38
C PHE A 10 10.08 -5.41 0.13
N ALA A 11 10.52 -6.30 -0.76
CA ALA A 11 10.79 -7.68 -0.37
C ALA A 11 11.93 -7.75 0.63
N ALA A 12 12.98 -6.96 0.45
CA ALA A 12 14.10 -6.94 1.38
C ALA A 12 13.67 -6.45 2.75
N ALA A 13 12.83 -5.44 2.80
CA ALA A 13 12.34 -4.92 4.06
C ALA A 13 11.54 -5.99 4.80
N ARG A 14 10.66 -6.69 4.10
CA ARG A 14 9.87 -7.73 4.71
C ARG A 14 10.76 -8.86 5.22
N ALA A 15 11.74 -9.26 4.42
CA ALA A 15 12.64 -10.34 4.81
C ALA A 15 13.44 -9.97 6.05
N ALA A 16 13.93 -8.72 6.11
CA ALA A 16 14.70 -8.27 7.24
C ALA A 16 13.90 -8.31 8.53
N TYR A 17 12.65 -7.90 8.48
CA TYR A 17 11.81 -7.89 9.67
C TYR A 17 11.30 -9.27 10.05
N ALA A 18 11.32 -10.20 9.11
CA ALA A 18 10.87 -11.56 9.39
C ALA A 18 11.96 -12.40 10.04
N ARG A 19 13.15 -11.87 10.25
CA ARG A 19 14.26 -12.60 10.85
C ARG A 19 13.99 -12.90 12.32
N PRO A 20 14.63 -13.97 12.84
CA PRO A 20 14.45 -14.32 14.26
C PRO A 20 14.84 -13.23 15.23
N GLU A 21 15.76 -12.34 14.84
CA GLU A 21 16.18 -11.27 15.74
C GLU A 21 15.10 -10.21 15.93
N ALA A 22 13.99 -10.31 15.23
CA ALA A 22 12.85 -9.43 15.41
C ALA A 22 11.64 -10.22 15.90
N PRO A 23 11.76 -10.80 17.09
CA PRO A 23 10.67 -11.63 17.63
C PRO A 23 9.41 -10.78 17.83
N GLY A 24 8.27 -11.39 17.59
CA GLY A 24 7.01 -10.69 17.72
C GLY A 24 6.59 -9.93 16.47
N ARG A 25 7.50 -9.81 15.52
CA ARG A 25 7.18 -9.18 14.24
C ARG A 25 6.86 -10.24 13.22
N THR A 26 5.76 -10.06 12.49
CA THR A 26 5.36 -10.94 11.41
C THR A 26 5.35 -10.15 10.13
N PRO A 27 5.42 -10.81 8.96
CA PRO A 27 5.29 -10.08 7.70
C PRO A 27 4.00 -9.27 7.62
N ARG A 28 2.93 -9.82 8.19
CA ARG A 28 1.65 -9.11 8.22
C ARG A 28 1.73 -7.83 9.05
N ALA A 29 2.38 -7.88 10.21
CA ALA A 29 2.53 -6.71 11.07
C ALA A 29 3.37 -5.64 10.39
N ILE A 30 4.41 -6.07 9.66
CA ILE A 30 5.27 -5.13 8.96
C ILE A 30 4.52 -4.44 7.85
N GLU A 31 3.73 -5.19 7.11
CA GLU A 31 2.93 -4.61 6.04
C GLU A 31 1.92 -3.62 6.60
N TYR A 32 1.36 -3.95 7.75
CA TYR A 32 0.43 -3.03 8.41
C TYR A 32 1.12 -1.72 8.76
N GLU A 33 2.31 -1.78 9.36
CA GLU A 33 3.00 -0.57 9.78
C GLU A 33 3.38 0.31 8.61
N LEU A 34 3.85 -0.30 7.53
CA LEU A 34 4.21 0.46 6.35
C LEU A 34 3.00 1.13 5.75
N LEU A 35 1.93 0.39 5.63
CA LEU A 35 0.70 0.91 5.07
C LEU A 35 0.13 2.03 5.94
N ALA A 36 0.20 1.86 7.26
CA ALA A 36 -0.28 2.89 8.18
C ALA A 36 0.50 4.19 8.03
N ARG A 37 1.83 4.08 7.90
CA ARG A 37 2.68 5.25 7.74
C ARG A 37 2.38 5.98 6.44
N ILE A 38 2.24 5.22 5.37
CA ILE A 38 1.96 5.83 4.06
C ILE A 38 0.58 6.45 4.05
N THR A 39 -0.39 5.79 4.68
CA THR A 39 -1.74 6.32 4.77
C THR A 39 -1.77 7.63 5.55
N GLN A 40 -0.99 7.71 6.63
CA GLN A 40 -0.93 8.94 7.41
C GLN A 40 -0.33 10.09 6.59
N ARG A 41 0.72 9.81 5.82
CA ARG A 41 1.30 10.84 4.96
C ARG A 41 0.32 11.31 3.91
N LEU A 42 -0.46 10.38 3.38
CA LEU A 42 -1.47 10.72 2.38
C LEU A 42 -2.54 11.61 3.00
N SER A 43 -2.97 11.29 4.21
CA SER A 43 -3.96 12.08 4.92
C SER A 43 -3.45 13.49 5.21
N GLU A 44 -2.21 13.59 5.68
CA GLU A 44 -1.61 14.89 5.97
C GLU A 44 -1.41 15.70 4.69
N GLY A 45 -0.95 15.04 3.64
CA GLY A 45 -0.76 15.71 2.36
C GLY A 45 -2.06 16.26 1.81
N TRP A 46 -3.11 15.47 1.92
CA TRP A 46 -4.42 15.93 1.47
C TRP A 46 -4.91 17.11 2.31
N ALA A 47 -4.75 17.05 3.62
CA ALA A 47 -5.19 18.12 4.50
C ALA A 47 -4.47 19.45 4.19
N ARG A 48 -3.21 19.37 3.75
CA ARG A 48 -2.40 20.55 3.48
C ARG A 48 -2.27 20.88 2.00
N ARG A 49 -3.12 20.32 1.17
CA ARG A 49 -2.94 20.41 -0.28
C ARG A 49 -2.92 21.83 -0.81
N LYS A 50 -3.58 22.74 -0.11
CA LYS A 50 -3.64 24.13 -0.58
C LYS A 50 -2.37 24.90 -0.25
N SER A 51 -1.64 24.50 0.78
CA SER A 51 -0.42 25.17 1.18
C SER A 51 0.83 24.38 0.84
N ASP A 52 0.70 23.10 0.56
CA ASP A 52 1.85 22.23 0.28
C ASP A 52 1.46 21.17 -0.73
N LEU A 53 1.28 21.58 -1.97
CA LEU A 53 0.96 20.62 -3.03
C LEU A 53 2.07 19.61 -3.25
N PRO A 54 3.37 19.99 -3.24
CA PRO A 54 4.42 18.98 -3.41
C PRO A 54 4.36 17.86 -2.37
N GLY A 55 3.96 18.17 -1.14
CA GLY A 55 3.80 17.13 -0.13
C GLY A 55 2.73 16.13 -0.48
N LEU A 56 1.62 16.60 -1.02
CA LEU A 56 0.56 15.70 -1.48
C LEU A 56 1.04 14.84 -2.64
N LEU A 57 1.73 15.44 -3.61
CA LEU A 57 2.21 14.67 -4.76
C LEU A 57 3.20 13.59 -4.33
N ALA A 58 4.06 13.90 -3.38
CA ALA A 58 5.00 12.92 -2.85
C ALA A 58 4.26 11.77 -2.15
N ALA A 59 3.22 12.10 -1.38
CA ALA A 59 2.43 11.10 -0.69
C ALA A 59 1.70 10.19 -1.68
N LEU A 60 1.17 10.78 -2.75
CA LEU A 60 0.52 9.99 -3.80
C LEU A 60 1.50 9.04 -4.47
N ASP A 61 2.72 9.50 -4.73
CA ASP A 61 3.76 8.65 -5.30
C ASP A 61 4.12 7.48 -4.39
N ASP A 62 4.30 7.77 -3.11
CA ASP A 62 4.63 6.73 -2.15
C ASP A 62 3.52 5.68 -2.06
N ASN A 63 2.27 6.15 -2.05
CA ASN A 63 1.14 5.26 -1.99
C ASN A 63 1.05 4.37 -3.22
N LEU A 64 1.22 4.96 -4.40
CA LEU A 64 1.14 4.18 -5.62
C LEU A 64 2.29 3.19 -5.72
N ARG A 65 3.47 3.59 -5.24
CA ARG A 65 4.64 2.71 -5.24
C ARG A 65 4.40 1.49 -4.36
N LEU A 66 3.81 1.72 -3.18
CA LEU A 66 3.46 0.61 -2.30
C LEU A 66 2.48 -0.34 -2.97
N TRP A 67 1.42 0.21 -3.56
CA TRP A 67 0.41 -0.61 -4.22
C TRP A 67 0.97 -1.35 -5.43
N SER A 68 1.85 -0.71 -6.18
CA SER A 68 2.50 -1.35 -7.32
C SER A 68 3.33 -2.54 -6.87
N THR A 69 4.07 -2.38 -5.79
CA THR A 69 4.87 -3.48 -5.25
C THR A 69 3.99 -4.62 -4.74
N LEU A 70 2.91 -4.27 -4.07
CA LEU A 70 1.98 -5.27 -3.57
C LEU A 70 1.34 -6.04 -4.72
N ALA A 71 0.95 -5.33 -5.78
CA ALA A 71 0.35 -5.97 -6.95
C ALA A 71 1.34 -6.93 -7.61
N ALA A 72 2.60 -6.55 -7.69
CA ALA A 72 3.62 -7.41 -8.26
C ALA A 72 3.79 -8.68 -7.41
N ASP A 73 3.77 -8.53 -6.09
CA ASP A 73 3.88 -9.68 -5.19
C ASP A 73 2.73 -10.65 -5.38
N VAL A 74 1.51 -10.15 -5.45
CA VAL A 74 0.34 -11.03 -5.48
C VAL A 74 0.10 -11.62 -6.85
N SER A 75 0.72 -11.08 -7.90
CA SER A 75 0.55 -11.65 -9.23
C SER A 75 1.55 -12.76 -9.50
N GLY A 76 2.52 -12.96 -8.60
CA GLY A 76 3.50 -14.03 -8.76
C GLY A 76 2.99 -15.36 -8.25
N ASP A 77 3.49 -16.43 -8.84
CA ASP A 77 3.17 -17.78 -8.37
C ASP A 77 3.75 -17.98 -6.98
N GLY A 78 3.07 -18.78 -6.18
CA GLY A 78 3.61 -19.17 -4.90
C GLY A 78 3.46 -18.17 -3.79
N ASN A 79 2.68 -17.12 -3.99
CA ASN A 79 2.52 -16.14 -2.94
C ASN A 79 1.58 -16.61 -1.82
N GLY A 80 0.83 -17.69 -2.07
CA GLY A 80 0.04 -18.32 -1.02
C GLY A 80 -1.34 -17.74 -0.78
N LEU A 81 -1.67 -16.63 -1.40
CA LEU A 81 -2.99 -16.04 -1.22
C LEU A 81 -4.02 -16.68 -2.13
N PRO A 82 -5.27 -16.78 -1.69
CA PRO A 82 -6.34 -17.26 -2.57
C PRO A 82 -6.45 -16.42 -3.81
N GLN A 83 -6.81 -17.07 -4.90
CA GLN A 83 -6.90 -16.38 -6.20
C GLN A 83 -7.87 -15.19 -6.15
N LYS A 84 -8.98 -15.36 -5.47
CA LYS A 84 -9.97 -14.30 -5.38
C LYS A 84 -9.39 -13.06 -4.68
N LEU A 85 -8.65 -13.28 -3.62
CA LEU A 85 -8.05 -12.16 -2.88
C LEU A 85 -6.98 -11.47 -3.73
N ARG A 86 -6.18 -12.27 -4.44
CA ARG A 86 -5.17 -11.68 -5.32
C ARG A 86 -5.81 -10.81 -6.40
N ALA A 87 -6.91 -11.27 -6.97
CA ALA A 87 -7.62 -10.51 -7.98
C ALA A 87 -8.17 -9.20 -7.42
N GLN A 88 -8.69 -9.25 -6.19
CA GLN A 88 -9.19 -8.04 -5.53
C GLN A 88 -8.09 -7.03 -5.27
N LEU A 89 -6.94 -7.50 -4.82
CA LEU A 89 -5.82 -6.61 -4.55
C LEU A 89 -5.29 -5.98 -5.84
N PHE A 90 -5.26 -6.75 -6.92
CA PHE A 90 -4.84 -6.22 -8.20
C PHE A 90 -5.82 -5.16 -8.69
N TYR A 91 -7.11 -5.43 -8.54
CA TYR A 91 -8.14 -4.45 -8.91
C TYR A 91 -7.96 -3.16 -8.12
N LEU A 92 -7.71 -3.26 -6.81
CA LEU A 92 -7.51 -2.07 -6.00
C LEU A 92 -6.27 -1.30 -6.41
N TYR A 93 -5.23 -2.01 -6.83
CA TYR A 93 -4.06 -1.35 -7.36
C TYR A 93 -4.39 -0.54 -8.61
N GLU A 94 -5.11 -1.15 -9.54
CA GLU A 94 -5.48 -0.45 -10.77
C GLU A 94 -6.35 0.76 -10.48
N PHE A 95 -7.30 0.61 -9.57
CA PHE A 95 -8.12 1.74 -9.17
C PHE A 95 -7.27 2.84 -8.53
N THR A 96 -6.34 2.47 -7.67
CA THR A 96 -5.46 3.42 -7.00
C THR A 96 -4.63 4.19 -8.02
N ALA A 97 -4.10 3.52 -9.02
CA ALA A 97 -3.31 4.18 -10.05
C ALA A 97 -4.14 5.21 -10.81
N GLN A 98 -5.34 4.82 -11.20
CA GLN A 98 -6.24 5.70 -11.94
C GLN A 98 -6.68 6.88 -11.09
N HIS A 99 -7.09 6.61 -9.86
CA HIS A 99 -7.59 7.66 -8.99
C HIS A 99 -6.49 8.63 -8.58
N SER A 100 -5.27 8.14 -8.40
CA SER A 100 -4.14 9.01 -8.09
C SER A 100 -3.91 10.05 -9.17
N ARG A 101 -4.08 9.67 -10.43
CA ARG A 101 -3.98 10.62 -11.53
C ARG A 101 -5.06 11.69 -11.45
N ALA A 102 -6.26 11.30 -11.08
CA ALA A 102 -7.36 12.26 -10.94
C ALA A 102 -7.10 13.23 -9.78
N VAL A 103 -6.54 12.74 -8.68
CA VAL A 103 -6.19 13.61 -7.56
C VAL A 103 -5.11 14.60 -7.98
N ARG A 104 -4.08 14.12 -8.69
CA ARG A 104 -3.00 14.98 -9.16
C ARG A 104 -3.50 16.12 -10.04
N SER A 105 -4.47 15.83 -10.86
CA SER A 105 -5.01 16.86 -11.77
C SER A 105 -6.11 17.70 -11.14
N GLY A 106 -6.35 17.54 -9.83
CA GLY A 106 -7.31 18.34 -9.12
C GLY A 106 -8.76 17.95 -9.36
N LYS A 107 -9.00 16.77 -9.91
CA LYS A 107 -10.34 16.32 -10.27
C LYS A 107 -10.97 15.38 -9.27
N ALA A 108 -10.24 14.99 -8.23
CA ALA A 108 -10.75 14.04 -7.26
C ALA A 108 -10.08 14.25 -5.91
N SER A 109 -10.71 13.71 -4.88
CA SER A 109 -10.20 13.75 -3.51
C SER A 109 -9.35 12.53 -3.24
N ALA A 110 -8.33 12.68 -2.39
CA ALA A 110 -7.54 11.55 -1.93
C ALA A 110 -8.25 10.72 -0.87
N GLU A 111 -9.42 11.16 -0.42
CA GLU A 111 -10.10 10.50 0.69
C GLU A 111 -10.44 9.04 0.41
N VAL A 112 -10.82 8.71 -0.83
CA VAL A 112 -11.13 7.33 -1.15
C VAL A 112 -9.89 6.44 -1.09
N LEU A 113 -8.72 7.00 -1.41
CA LEU A 113 -7.47 6.25 -1.29
C LEU A 113 -7.16 5.94 0.17
N ILE A 114 -7.42 6.89 1.04
CA ILE A 114 -7.25 6.69 2.47
C ILE A 114 -8.21 5.62 2.98
N GLU A 115 -9.44 5.64 2.51
CA GLU A 115 -10.44 4.63 2.89
C GLU A 115 -10.04 3.23 2.45
N ILE A 116 -9.53 3.12 1.22
CA ILE A 116 -9.06 1.83 0.71
C ILE A 116 -7.94 1.30 1.58
N ASN A 117 -6.96 2.13 1.86
CA ASN A 117 -5.83 1.73 2.69
C ASN A 117 -6.29 1.31 4.08
N THR A 118 -7.22 2.06 4.65
CA THR A 118 -7.75 1.75 5.97
C THR A 118 -8.46 0.40 5.99
N ALA A 119 -9.24 0.12 4.95
CA ALA A 119 -9.92 -1.16 4.86
C ALA A 119 -8.93 -2.32 4.75
N VAL A 120 -7.87 -2.12 3.96
CA VAL A 120 -6.84 -3.15 3.83
C VAL A 120 -6.13 -3.36 5.16
N MET A 121 -5.86 -2.29 5.89
CA MET A 121 -5.23 -2.40 7.19
C MET A 121 -6.08 -3.20 8.17
N ARG A 122 -7.40 -3.02 8.13
CA ARG A 122 -8.29 -3.82 8.97
C ARG A 122 -8.19 -5.30 8.62
N GLY A 123 -8.12 -5.59 7.33
CA GLY A 123 -7.95 -6.96 6.89
C GLY A 123 -6.65 -7.58 7.40
N LEU A 124 -5.56 -6.80 7.35
CA LEU A 124 -4.27 -7.28 7.82
C LEU A 124 -4.27 -7.54 9.32
N ARG A 125 -5.07 -6.79 10.09
CA ARG A 125 -5.22 -7.05 11.51
C ARG A 125 -6.18 -8.20 11.81
N GLY A 126 -6.87 -8.68 10.79
CA GLY A 126 -7.84 -9.73 10.98
C GLY A 126 -9.21 -9.27 11.42
N GLU A 127 -9.41 -7.96 11.51
CA GLU A 127 -10.70 -7.45 11.96
C GLU A 127 -11.78 -7.60 10.91
N GLY A 128 -11.44 -7.33 9.67
CA GLY A 128 -12.42 -7.37 8.61
C GLY A 128 -12.83 -8.77 8.21
N GLY A 129 -12.04 -9.77 8.55
CA GLY A 129 -12.31 -11.13 8.19
C GLY A 129 -12.99 -11.94 9.30
N ALA A 130 -13.18 -11.35 10.45
CA ALA A 130 -13.77 -12.07 11.57
C ALA A 130 -15.25 -12.32 11.31
N PRO A 131 -15.70 -13.55 11.43
CA PRO A 131 -17.12 -13.85 11.30
C PRO A 131 -17.91 -13.28 12.46
#